data_b15e28b6cc150957620eff15231bdd23
#
_entry.id   b15e28b6cc150957620eff15231bdd23
#
_cell.length_a   1.000
_cell.length_b   1.000
_cell.length_c   1.000
_cell.angle_alpha   90.00
_cell.angle_beta   90.00
_cell.angle_gamma   90.00
#
_symmetry.space_group_name_H-M   'P 1'
#
loop_
_entity.id
_entity.type
_entity.pdbx_description
1 polymer ?
#
loop_
_entity_poly.entity_id
_entity_poly.type
_entity_poly.pdbx_seq_one_letter_code
_entity_poly.pdbx_strand_id
1 'polypeptide(L)'
;RIALDNIEGGYIGVVPAAAQGKAMRTIPMIGTEEIERRLEGGEDGWTLLDVRDADERASDAIEGSEHIYVGELNERYRKLDPAQHYTLMCASGMRATVAAGWLASRGFDKLDVYLGSMGAWKAANG
;
A
#
# COMPACT_ATOMS: atom_id res chain seq x y z
N ARG A 1 18.70 10.45 5.84
CA ARG A 1 18.21 9.97 6.09
C ARG A 1 17.89 9.50 6.38
N ILE A 2 17.83 9.17 6.59
CA ILE A 2 17.18 8.71 6.92
C ILE A 2 17.18 8.29 7.46
N ALA A 3 17.30 8.05 7.76
CA ALA A 3 17.00 7.63 8.23
C ALA A 3 16.93 7.18 8.51
N LEU A 4 17.12 6.85 8.47
CA LEU A 4 16.79 6.30 8.77
C LEU A 4 17.01 5.92 9.41
N ASP A 5 17.24 5.91 9.79
CA ASP A 5 17.15 5.49 10.38
C ASP A 5 17.01 4.89 10.71
N ASN A 6 17.09 4.47 10.76
CA ASN A 6 16.73 3.76 10.98
C ASN A 6 16.43 3.03 10.79
N ILE A 7 16.81 2.80 10.53
CA ILE A 7 16.16 2.20 10.28
C ILE A 7 16.00 0.98 10.53
N GLU A 8 15.58 0.41 10.93
CA GLU A 8 15.51 -0.62 11.31
C GLU A 8 14.79 -1.57 10.78
N GLY A 9 14.91 -2.73 10.78
CA GLY A 9 14.20 -3.75 10.42
C GLY A 9 13.51 -3.63 9.18
N GLY A 10 13.82 -3.52 8.22
CA GLY A 10 13.06 -3.47 7.03
C GLY A 10 12.17 -2.31 6.89
N TYR A 11 12.12 -1.51 7.87
CA TYR A 11 11.28 -0.42 7.77
C TYR A 11 11.89 0.60 6.97
N ILE A 12 11.29 1.02 5.93
CA ILE A 12 11.75 1.91 5.16
C ILE A 12 11.15 3.07 5.31
N GLY A 13 10.52 3.41 5.53
CA GLY A 13 9.97 4.47 5.49
C GLY A 13 10.24 5.38 6.23
N VAL A 14 10.87 5.90 6.11
CA VAL A 14 11.10 6.89 6.80
C VAL A 14 10.00 7.66 7.11
N VAL A 15 9.70 7.84 8.26
CA VAL A 15 8.56 8.57 8.67
C VAL A 15 8.84 10.01 8.51
N PRO A 16 8.00 10.72 7.86
CA PRO A 16 8.18 12.15 7.70
C PRO A 16 8.33 12.85 9.00
N ALA A 17 9.04 13.92 8.97
CA ALA A 17 9.27 14.70 10.16
C ALA A 17 7.98 15.09 10.84
N ALA A 18 6.97 15.36 10.06
CA ALA A 18 5.70 15.76 10.66
C ALA A 18 5.13 14.67 11.51
N ALA A 19 5.41 13.45 11.20
CA ALA A 19 4.88 12.37 11.98
C ALA A 19 5.70 12.11 13.20
N GLN A 20 6.82 12.70 13.30
CA GLN A 20 7.62 12.43 14.45
C GLN A 20 7.04 13.02 15.71
N GLY A 21 6.25 13.98 15.60
CA GLY A 21 5.61 14.52 16.77
C GLY A 21 4.61 13.57 17.35
N LYS A 22 4.28 12.50 16.65
CA LYS A 22 3.39 11.53 17.15
C LYS A 22 4.14 10.28 17.24
N ALA A 23 3.62 9.31 17.82
CA ALA A 23 4.26 8.02 17.85
C ALA A 23 4.50 7.59 16.44
N MET A 24 5.66 7.08 16.16
CA MET A 24 5.94 6.58 14.85
C MET A 24 5.07 5.39 14.61
N ARG A 25 4.39 5.38 13.48
CA ARG A 25 3.56 4.27 13.16
C ARG A 25 4.31 3.28 12.35
N THR A 26 4.10 2.02 12.60
CA THR A 26 4.57 0.96 11.76
C THR A 26 3.43 0.56 10.85
N ILE A 27 3.67 0.57 9.56
CA ILE A 27 2.64 0.14 8.62
C ILE A 27 2.74 -1.37 8.47
N PRO A 28 1.70 -2.13 8.78
CA PRO A 28 1.78 -3.57 8.73
C PRO A 28 2.01 -4.10 7.33
N MET A 29 2.67 -5.25 7.25
CA MET A 29 2.83 -5.96 5.98
C MET A 29 1.98 -7.21 6.06
N ILE A 30 1.25 -7.50 5.00
CA ILE A 30 0.40 -8.68 4.98
C ILE A 30 0.74 -9.56 3.79
N GLY A 31 0.33 -10.79 3.84
CA GLY A 31 0.66 -11.77 2.81
C GLY A 31 -0.53 -12.11 1.94
N THR A 32 -0.29 -13.00 0.98
CA THR A 32 -1.30 -13.37 -0.01
C THR A 32 -2.55 -13.98 0.63
N GLU A 33 -2.38 -14.79 1.67
CA GLU A 33 -3.54 -15.43 2.28
C GLU A 33 -4.50 -14.41 2.87
N GLU A 34 -3.97 -13.36 3.46
CA GLU A 34 -4.82 -12.33 4.02
C GLU A 34 -5.55 -11.56 2.93
N ILE A 35 -4.88 -11.31 1.81
CA ILE A 35 -5.52 -10.65 0.68
C ILE A 35 -6.66 -11.52 0.14
N GLU A 36 -6.40 -12.81 -0.02
CA GLU A 36 -7.44 -13.72 -0.52
C GLU A 36 -8.63 -13.75 0.41
N ARG A 37 -8.36 -13.80 1.71
CA ARG A 37 -9.43 -13.83 2.70
C ARG A 37 -10.31 -12.58 2.60
N ARG A 38 -9.67 -11.42 2.47
CA ARG A 38 -10.42 -10.16 2.41
C ARG A 38 -11.21 -10.03 1.12
N LEU A 39 -10.65 -10.48 0.01
CA LEU A 39 -11.36 -10.41 -1.26
C LEU A 39 -12.56 -11.36 -1.26
N GLU A 40 -12.40 -12.55 -0.72
CA GLU A 40 -13.49 -13.50 -0.67
C GLU A 40 -14.56 -13.07 0.30
N GLY A 41 -14.20 -12.47 1.38
CA GLY A 41 -15.15 -12.05 2.39
C GLY A 41 -15.88 -10.77 2.07
N GLY A 42 -15.45 -10.06 1.02
CA GLY A 42 -16.09 -8.81 0.67
C GLY A 42 -16.03 -7.80 1.80
N GLU A 43 -14.86 -7.66 2.40
CA GLU A 43 -14.72 -6.88 3.62
C GLU A 43 -15.14 -5.43 3.40
N ASP A 44 -16.05 -4.93 4.23
CA ASP A 44 -16.54 -3.58 4.09
C ASP A 44 -15.50 -2.58 4.53
N GLY A 45 -15.43 -1.46 3.86
CA GLY A 45 -14.51 -0.40 4.23
C GLY A 45 -13.06 -0.69 3.92
N TRP A 46 -12.82 -1.67 3.05
CA TRP A 46 -11.46 -2.05 2.68
C TRP A 46 -11.31 -2.05 1.17
N THR A 47 -10.18 -1.57 0.68
CA THR A 47 -9.88 -1.55 -0.75
C THR A 47 -8.43 -1.95 -0.96
N LEU A 48 -8.20 -2.80 -1.94
CA LEU A 48 -6.86 -3.14 -2.38
C LEU A 48 -6.48 -2.14 -3.46
N LEU A 49 -5.45 -1.35 -3.23
CA LEU A 49 -5.07 -0.27 -4.12
C LEU A 49 -3.78 -0.62 -4.84
N ASP A 50 -3.87 -0.77 -6.16
CA ASP A 50 -2.74 -1.09 -7.02
C ASP A 50 -2.10 0.22 -7.44
N VAL A 51 -0.83 0.41 -7.13
CA VAL A 51 -0.14 1.66 -7.46
C VAL A 51 0.86 1.51 -8.59
N ARG A 52 0.71 0.43 -9.38
CA ARG A 52 1.55 0.23 -10.57
C ARG A 52 1.14 1.19 -11.67
N ASP A 53 1.93 1.24 -12.74
CA ASP A 53 1.57 2.12 -13.85
C ASP A 53 0.46 1.50 -14.70
N ALA A 54 -0.02 2.28 -15.67
CA ALA A 54 -1.17 1.86 -16.47
C ALA A 54 -0.86 0.64 -17.33
N ASP A 55 0.35 0.54 -17.85
CA ASP A 55 0.70 -0.61 -18.70
C ASP A 55 0.73 -1.89 -17.88
N GLU A 56 1.26 -1.83 -16.68
CA GLU A 56 1.27 -2.99 -15.81
C GLU A 56 -0.16 -3.39 -15.46
N ARG A 57 -0.98 -2.41 -15.17
CA ARG A 57 -2.37 -2.67 -14.83
C ARG A 57 -3.13 -3.29 -15.99
N ALA A 58 -2.83 -2.88 -17.19
CA ALA A 58 -3.50 -3.42 -18.37
C ALA A 58 -3.06 -4.86 -18.65
N SER A 59 -1.83 -5.21 -18.27
CA SER A 59 -1.36 -6.56 -18.49
C SER A 59 -2.02 -7.54 -17.55
N ASP A 60 -2.18 -7.18 -16.29
CA ASP A 60 -2.85 -8.05 -15.35
C ASP A 60 -3.27 -7.20 -14.16
N ALA A 61 -4.27 -7.64 -13.46
CA ALA A 61 -4.76 -6.93 -12.29
C ALA A 61 -5.49 -7.92 -11.41
N ILE A 62 -5.54 -7.64 -10.12
CA ILE A 62 -6.31 -8.46 -9.20
C ILE A 62 -7.75 -7.96 -9.28
N GLU A 63 -8.66 -8.86 -9.54
CA GLU A 63 -10.06 -8.49 -9.63
C GLU A 63 -10.52 -7.91 -8.30
N GLY A 64 -11.22 -6.83 -8.34
CA GLY A 64 -11.69 -6.16 -7.13
C GLY A 64 -10.75 -5.08 -6.63
N SER A 65 -9.57 -4.96 -7.22
CA SER A 65 -8.65 -3.90 -6.79
C SER A 65 -8.92 -2.61 -7.53
N GLU A 66 -8.53 -1.50 -6.92
CA GLU A 66 -8.60 -0.21 -7.57
C GLU A 66 -7.20 0.23 -7.97
N HIS A 67 -7.10 1.24 -8.80
CA HIS A 67 -5.82 1.63 -9.37
C HIS A 67 -5.60 3.14 -9.31
N ILE A 68 -4.48 3.53 -8.73
CA ILE A 68 -3.95 4.89 -8.86
C ILE A 68 -2.44 4.74 -8.95
N TYR A 69 -1.86 5.15 -10.08
CA TYR A 69 -0.42 5.07 -10.26
C TYR A 69 0.28 5.92 -9.19
N VAL A 70 1.35 5.38 -8.60
CA VAL A 70 2.03 6.06 -7.50
C VAL A 70 2.51 7.45 -7.93
N GLY A 71 2.90 7.63 -9.19
CA GLY A 71 3.35 8.92 -9.67
C GLY A 71 2.25 9.96 -9.79
N GLU A 72 0.99 9.52 -9.72
CA GLU A 72 -0.14 10.44 -9.77
C GLU A 72 -0.82 10.57 -8.42
N LEU A 73 -0.31 9.91 -7.41
CA LEU A 73 -0.99 9.84 -6.14
C LEU A 73 -1.14 11.22 -5.51
N ASN A 74 -0.16 12.10 -5.69
CA ASN A 74 -0.22 13.41 -5.12
C ASN A 74 -1.35 14.27 -5.70
N GLU A 75 -1.86 13.90 -6.88
CA GLU A 75 -2.97 14.63 -7.47
C GLU A 75 -4.27 13.92 -7.24
N ARG A 76 -4.24 12.60 -7.09
CA ARG A 76 -5.46 11.81 -7.09
C ARG A 76 -5.86 11.28 -5.73
N TYR A 77 -5.04 11.45 -4.71
CA TYR A 77 -5.33 10.89 -3.40
C TYR A 77 -6.63 11.45 -2.81
N ARG A 78 -7.05 12.60 -3.27
CA ARG A 78 -8.27 13.21 -2.74
C ARG A 78 -9.52 12.42 -3.11
N LYS A 79 -9.40 11.49 -4.06
CA LYS A 79 -10.51 10.62 -4.38
C LYS A 79 -10.62 9.48 -3.39
N LEU A 80 -9.64 9.33 -2.53
CA LEU A 80 -9.64 8.28 -1.53
C LEU A 80 -10.20 8.81 -0.22
N ASP A 81 -10.70 7.93 0.60
CA ASP A 81 -11.31 8.29 1.87
C ASP A 81 -10.31 8.00 2.99
N PRO A 82 -9.81 9.01 3.70
CA PRO A 82 -8.82 8.75 4.76
C PRO A 82 -9.33 7.84 5.88
N ALA A 83 -10.63 7.72 6.02
CA ALA A 83 -11.18 6.84 7.04
C ALA A 83 -11.26 5.39 6.61
N GLN A 84 -11.09 5.12 5.33
CA GLN A 84 -11.20 3.76 4.83
C GLN A 84 -9.86 3.05 4.91
N HIS A 85 -9.91 1.74 5.01
CA HIS A 85 -8.71 0.92 5.08
C HIS A 85 -8.22 0.61 3.67
N TYR A 86 -6.98 0.92 3.38
CA TYR A 86 -6.38 0.60 2.09
C TYR A 86 -5.17 -0.31 2.26
N THR A 87 -5.09 -1.32 1.41
CA THR A 87 -3.90 -2.15 1.31
C THR A 87 -3.23 -1.77 0.00
N LEU A 88 -1.97 -1.39 0.04
CA LEU A 88 -1.25 -0.96 -1.14
C LEU A 88 -0.50 -2.11 -1.75
N MET A 89 -0.48 -2.20 -3.07
CA MET A 89 0.28 -3.23 -3.76
C MET A 89 0.91 -2.67 -5.02
N CYS A 90 1.98 -3.29 -5.48
CA CYS A 90 2.60 -2.97 -6.75
C CYS A 90 3.13 -4.27 -7.36
N ALA A 91 4.24 -4.24 -8.08
CA ALA A 91 4.79 -5.48 -8.62
C ALA A 91 5.56 -6.27 -7.56
N SER A 92 6.36 -5.59 -6.76
CA SER A 92 7.25 -6.25 -5.81
C SER A 92 7.18 -5.69 -4.40
N GLY A 93 6.35 -4.72 -4.15
CA GLY A 93 6.17 -4.15 -2.81
C GLY A 93 6.85 -2.83 -2.56
N MET A 94 7.84 -2.46 -3.36
CA MET A 94 8.58 -1.23 -3.05
C MET A 94 7.76 0.03 -3.29
N ARG A 95 7.14 0.15 -4.45
CA ARG A 95 6.30 1.33 -4.72
C ARG A 95 5.12 1.39 -3.76
N ALA A 96 4.60 0.22 -3.38
CA ALA A 96 3.49 0.16 -2.45
C ALA A 96 3.90 0.67 -1.07
N THR A 97 5.10 0.34 -0.64
CA THR A 97 5.61 0.81 0.65
C THR A 97 5.77 2.33 0.64
N VAL A 98 6.30 2.87 -0.45
CA VAL A 98 6.45 4.31 -0.58
C VAL A 98 5.08 4.99 -0.59
N ALA A 99 4.14 4.43 -1.34
CA ALA A 99 2.80 5.00 -1.41
C ALA A 99 2.11 5.00 -0.06
N ALA A 100 2.26 3.92 0.69
CA ALA A 100 1.64 3.83 2.02
C ALA A 100 2.22 4.88 2.96
N GLY A 101 3.53 5.07 2.93
CA GLY A 101 4.16 6.09 3.76
C GLY A 101 3.69 7.48 3.39
N TRP A 102 3.55 7.73 2.10
CA TRP A 102 3.08 9.03 1.65
C TRP A 102 1.64 9.28 2.09
N LEU A 103 0.77 8.27 1.94
CA LEU A 103 -0.62 8.43 2.37
C LEU A 103 -0.71 8.62 3.89
N ALA A 104 0.13 7.92 4.64
CA ALA A 104 0.14 8.10 6.08
C ALA A 104 0.44 9.55 6.44
N SER A 105 1.31 10.20 5.68
CA SER A 105 1.64 11.59 5.94
C SER A 105 0.49 12.54 5.59
N ARG A 106 -0.51 12.03 4.89
CA ARG A 106 -1.67 12.83 4.49
C ARG A 106 -2.91 12.49 5.33
N GLY A 107 -2.73 11.80 6.43
CA GLY A 107 -3.84 11.56 7.35
C GLY A 107 -4.55 10.24 7.19
N PHE A 108 -4.03 9.35 6.35
CA PHE A 108 -4.63 8.02 6.22
C PHE A 108 -4.11 7.16 7.35
N ASP A 109 -5.01 6.66 8.19
CA ASP A 109 -4.62 5.91 9.35
C ASP A 109 -4.70 4.41 9.19
N LYS A 110 -5.50 3.91 8.31
CA LYS A 110 -5.72 2.47 8.20
C LYS A 110 -5.07 1.98 6.93
N LEU A 111 -3.79 1.73 7.01
CA LEU A 111 -3.00 1.31 5.85
C LEU A 111 -2.23 0.05 6.16
N ASP A 112 -2.10 -0.81 5.16
CA ASP A 112 -1.13 -1.89 5.23
C ASP A 112 -0.60 -2.13 3.82
N VAL A 113 0.39 -2.99 3.69
CA VAL A 113 1.06 -3.23 2.43
C VAL A 113 1.08 -4.71 2.15
N TYR A 114 0.68 -5.07 0.93
CA TYR A 114 0.80 -6.44 0.45
C TYR A 114 2.23 -6.55 -0.09
N LEU A 115 3.11 -7.03 0.75
CA LEU A 115 4.53 -6.98 0.44
C LEU A 115 4.90 -7.78 -0.79
N GLY A 116 4.33 -8.96 -0.97
CA GLY A 116 4.63 -9.78 -2.13
C GLY A 116 4.05 -9.23 -3.41
N SER A 117 2.97 -8.48 -3.29
CA SER A 117 2.36 -7.75 -4.39
C SER A 117 2.02 -8.65 -5.57
N MET A 118 2.05 -8.13 -6.78
CA MET A 118 1.62 -8.91 -7.95
C MET A 118 2.49 -10.13 -8.17
N GLY A 119 3.79 -10.05 -7.85
CA GLY A 119 4.66 -11.20 -8.00
C GLY A 119 4.18 -12.38 -7.17
N ALA A 120 3.86 -12.14 -5.90
CA ALA A 120 3.38 -13.21 -5.03
C ALA A 120 1.99 -13.66 -5.44
N TRP A 121 1.14 -12.74 -5.88
CA TRP A 121 -0.22 -13.09 -6.30
C TRP A 121 -0.18 -14.02 -7.50
N LYS A 122 0.65 -13.73 -8.48
CA LYS A 122 0.75 -14.57 -9.66
C LYS A 122 1.33 -15.94 -9.32
N ALA A 123 2.28 -15.99 -8.40
CA ALA A 123 2.84 -17.26 -7.99
C ALA A 123 1.80 -18.13 -7.29
N ALA A 124 0.88 -17.52 -6.56
CA ALA A 124 -0.14 -18.27 -5.83
C ALA A 124 -1.35 -18.61 -6.69
N ASN A 125 -1.66 -17.78 -7.68
CA ASN A 125 -2.91 -17.92 -8.43
C ASN A 125 -2.71 -18.08 -9.93
N GLY A 126 -1.54 -17.93 -10.37
CA GLY A 126 -1.27 -18.03 -11.78
C GLY A 126 -0.81 -19.35 -12.19
#